data_1aad93ace689ea98f34de6dc78f584ae
#
_entry.id   1aad93ace689ea98f34de6dc78f584ae
#
_cell.length_a   1.000
_cell.length_b   1.000
_cell.length_c   1.000
_cell.angle_alpha   90.00
_cell.angle_beta   90.00
_cell.angle_gamma   90.00
#
_symmetry.space_group_name_H-M   'P 1'
#
loop_
_entity.id
_entity.type
_entity.pdbx_description
1 polymer ?
#
loop_
_entity_poly.entity_id
_entity_poly.type
_entity_poly.pdbx_seq_one_letter_code
_entity_poly.pdbx_strand_id
1 'polypeptide(L)'
;MRVVGREKLHAFCSRYPDVRPWIEAWLHEAEITTWTTPLVIKACYASASFLPGNVVIFNVRGNNHRLEVHVAFRNGIVTVLWIGTHREYDERNRRR
;
A
#
# COMPACT_ATOMS: atom_id res chain seq x y z
N MET A 1 13.31 0.50 -1.42
CA MET A 1 12.65 -0.39 -2.42
C MET A 1 12.34 0.38 -3.68
N ARG A 2 12.33 -0.30 -4.81
CA ARG A 2 11.81 0.28 -6.05
C ARG A 2 10.29 0.14 -6.08
N VAL A 3 9.57 1.23 -6.34
CA VAL A 3 8.10 1.22 -6.37
C VAL A 3 7.63 1.23 -7.82
N VAL A 4 6.80 0.25 -8.18
CA VAL A 4 6.20 0.10 -9.50
C VAL A 4 4.69 0.32 -9.37
N GLY A 5 4.09 1.01 -10.35
CA GLY A 5 2.65 1.29 -10.34
C GLY A 5 2.27 2.61 -9.68
N ARG A 6 3.19 3.57 -9.61
CA ARG A 6 2.95 4.89 -9.00
C ARG A 6 1.79 5.63 -9.63
N GLU A 7 1.55 5.42 -10.92
CA GLU A 7 0.47 6.09 -11.64
C GLU A 7 -0.89 5.82 -11.03
N LYS A 8 -1.09 4.64 -10.44
CA LYS A 8 -2.33 4.33 -9.71
C LYS A 8 -2.51 5.22 -8.49
N LEU A 9 -1.41 5.51 -7.79
CA LEU A 9 -1.43 6.37 -6.61
C LEU A 9 -1.70 7.82 -7.00
N HIS A 10 -1.06 8.30 -8.05
CA HIS A 10 -1.25 9.67 -8.52
C HIS A 10 -2.69 9.89 -9.01
N ALA A 11 -3.24 8.93 -9.75
CA ALA A 11 -4.63 9.00 -10.21
C ALA A 11 -5.61 9.03 -9.03
N PHE A 12 -5.36 8.23 -8.02
CA PHE A 12 -6.20 8.18 -6.83
C PHE A 12 -6.14 9.50 -6.06
N CYS A 13 -4.95 10.07 -5.88
CA CYS A 13 -4.77 11.36 -5.20
C CYS A 13 -5.46 12.51 -5.93
N SER A 14 -5.60 12.42 -7.25
CA SER A 14 -6.34 13.42 -8.02
C SER A 14 -7.84 13.38 -7.70
N ARG A 15 -8.38 12.20 -7.43
CA ARG A 15 -9.79 12.03 -7.04
C ARG A 15 -10.02 12.31 -5.56
N TYR A 16 -9.04 11.98 -4.71
CA TYR A 16 -9.11 12.12 -3.27
C TYR A 16 -7.89 12.88 -2.76
N PRO A 17 -7.85 14.23 -2.96
CA PRO A 17 -6.65 15.01 -2.61
C PRO A 17 -6.24 14.95 -1.13
N ASP A 18 -7.18 14.64 -0.25
CA ASP A 18 -6.94 14.56 1.19
C ASP A 18 -6.02 13.39 1.58
N VAL A 19 -5.87 12.37 0.71
CA VAL A 19 -4.96 11.26 0.99
C VAL A 19 -3.54 11.52 0.51
N ARG A 20 -3.30 12.57 -0.27
CA ARG A 20 -1.99 12.85 -0.86
C ARG A 20 -0.86 12.91 0.17
N PRO A 21 -1.00 13.61 1.31
CA PRO A 21 0.10 13.64 2.29
C PRO A 21 0.49 12.26 2.79
N TRP A 22 -0.50 11.39 3.03
CA TRP A 22 -0.24 10.03 3.49
C TRP A 22 0.47 9.21 2.39
N ILE A 23 0.00 9.31 1.15
CA ILE A 23 0.58 8.58 0.01
C ILE A 23 2.01 9.03 -0.25
N GLU A 24 2.27 10.34 -0.23
CA GLU A 24 3.62 10.86 -0.44
C GLU A 24 4.59 10.39 0.65
N ALA A 25 4.13 10.38 1.91
CA ALA A 25 4.93 9.88 3.02
C ALA A 25 5.22 8.38 2.87
N TRP A 26 4.21 7.60 2.45
CA TRP A 26 4.37 6.17 2.21
C TRP A 26 5.35 5.88 1.06
N LEU A 27 5.23 6.62 -0.05
CA LEU A 27 6.15 6.50 -1.18
C LEU A 27 7.59 6.79 -0.76
N HIS A 28 7.78 7.88 -0.02
CA HIS A 28 9.11 8.26 0.46
C HIS A 28 9.70 7.16 1.35
N GLU A 29 8.92 6.68 2.30
CA GLU A 29 9.35 5.61 3.21
C GLU A 29 9.70 4.33 2.44
N ALA A 30 8.84 3.92 1.50
CA ALA A 30 9.07 2.73 0.70
C ALA A 30 10.35 2.84 -0.13
N GLU A 31 10.64 4.03 -0.66
CA GLU A 31 11.81 4.24 -1.51
C GLU A 31 13.12 4.27 -0.72
N ILE A 32 13.13 4.88 0.47
CA ILE A 32 14.37 5.03 1.25
C ILE A 32 14.67 3.84 2.16
N THR A 33 13.67 2.99 2.43
CA THR A 33 13.81 1.89 3.35
C THR A 33 13.97 0.57 2.58
N THR A 34 14.77 -0.33 3.12
CA THR A 34 14.83 -1.71 2.60
C THR A 34 13.94 -2.58 3.47
N TRP A 35 12.78 -2.94 2.95
CA TRP A 35 11.87 -3.86 3.62
C TRP A 35 12.34 -5.29 3.32
N THR A 36 12.97 -5.92 4.30
CA THR A 36 13.53 -7.26 4.14
C THR A 36 12.60 -8.38 4.56
N THR A 37 11.68 -8.07 5.47
CA THR A 37 10.70 -9.04 6.00
C THR A 37 9.37 -8.33 6.29
N PRO A 38 8.27 -9.10 6.42
CA PRO A 38 7.00 -8.53 6.86
C PRO A 38 7.07 -7.81 8.21
N LEU A 39 7.91 -8.28 9.13
CA LEU A 39 8.06 -7.65 10.45
C LEU A 39 8.58 -6.23 10.37
N VAL A 40 9.47 -5.95 9.43
CA VAL A 40 10.01 -4.60 9.21
C VAL A 40 8.88 -3.65 8.81
N ILE A 41 8.01 -4.11 7.91
CA ILE A 41 6.83 -3.32 7.49
C ILE A 41 5.89 -3.11 8.66
N LYS A 42 5.61 -4.17 9.42
CA LYS A 42 4.68 -4.13 10.56
C LYS A 42 5.15 -3.17 11.64
N ALA A 43 6.45 -3.03 11.84
CA ALA A 43 7.03 -2.10 12.79
C ALA A 43 6.70 -0.64 12.43
N CYS A 44 6.66 -0.31 11.12
CA CYS A 44 6.35 1.03 10.64
C CYS A 44 4.84 1.27 10.47
N TYR A 45 4.11 0.21 10.11
CA TYR A 45 2.67 0.28 9.80
C TYR A 45 1.95 -0.81 10.59
N ALA A 46 1.67 -0.52 11.86
CA ALA A 46 1.11 -1.50 12.80
C ALA A 46 -0.22 -2.11 12.35
N SER A 47 -1.03 -1.34 11.61
CA SER A 47 -2.33 -1.81 11.12
C SER A 47 -2.27 -2.55 9.78
N ALA A 48 -1.07 -2.71 9.21
CA ALA A 48 -0.93 -3.44 7.94
C ALA A 48 -1.33 -4.90 8.09
N SER A 49 -2.01 -5.43 7.08
CA SER A 49 -2.41 -6.84 7.00
C SER A 49 -1.57 -7.55 5.94
N PHE A 50 -1.21 -8.80 6.22
CA PHE A 50 -0.37 -9.59 5.34
C PHE A 50 -1.17 -10.79 4.83
N LEU A 51 -1.25 -10.90 3.50
CA LEU A 51 -1.95 -11.99 2.82
C LEU A 51 -0.94 -12.95 2.19
N PRO A 52 -1.37 -14.18 1.85
CA PRO A 52 -0.50 -15.12 1.14
C PRO A 52 0.05 -14.51 -0.16
N GLY A 53 1.25 -14.93 -0.55
CA GLY A 53 1.88 -14.45 -1.77
C GLY A 53 2.53 -13.09 -1.65
N ASN A 54 2.94 -12.71 -0.43
CA ASN A 54 3.63 -11.45 -0.17
C ASN A 54 2.81 -10.20 -0.54
N VAL A 55 1.51 -10.29 -0.34
CA VAL A 55 0.60 -9.16 -0.53
C VAL A 55 0.41 -8.46 0.81
N VAL A 56 0.51 -7.14 0.80
CA VAL A 56 0.36 -6.31 2.00
C VAL A 56 -0.74 -5.30 1.76
N ILE A 57 -1.62 -5.17 2.75
CA ILE A 57 -2.72 -4.19 2.73
C ILE A 57 -2.42 -3.13 3.78
N PHE A 58 -2.29 -1.87 3.33
CA PHE A 58 -2.11 -0.73 4.22
C PHE A 58 -3.43 0.01 4.40
N ASN A 59 -3.71 0.41 5.64
CA ASN A 59 -4.80 1.33 5.93
C ASN A 59 -4.30 2.74 5.65
N VAL A 60 -4.93 3.40 4.70
CA VAL A 60 -4.53 4.74 4.27
C VAL A 60 -5.34 5.76 5.07
N ARG A 61 -4.64 6.70 5.70
CA ARG A 61 -5.27 7.77 6.47
C ARG A 61 -6.31 7.22 7.45
N GLY A 62 -5.83 6.46 8.42
CA GLY A 62 -6.70 5.77 9.36
C GLY A 62 -7.38 4.59 8.70
N ASN A 63 -8.71 4.60 8.65
CA ASN A 63 -9.49 3.46 8.17
C ASN A 63 -10.30 3.75 6.91
N ASN A 64 -10.07 4.89 6.26
CA ASN A 64 -10.93 5.36 5.17
C ASN A 64 -10.61 4.72 3.82
N HIS A 65 -9.36 4.37 3.60
CA HIS A 65 -8.88 3.85 2.31
C HIS A 65 -7.96 2.66 2.53
N ARG A 66 -7.77 1.88 1.47
CA ARG A 66 -6.88 0.71 1.47
C ARG A 66 -5.93 0.76 0.29
N LEU A 67 -4.66 0.43 0.56
CA LEU A 67 -3.62 0.30 -0.47
C LEU A 67 -3.14 -1.15 -0.46
N GLU A 68 -3.23 -1.82 -1.59
CA GLU A 68 -2.78 -3.20 -1.74
C GLU A 68 -1.52 -3.24 -2.61
N VAL A 69 -0.46 -3.86 -2.10
CA VAL A 69 0.81 -3.98 -2.81
C VAL A 69 1.32 -5.42 -2.75
N HIS A 70 2.17 -5.75 -3.71
CA HIS A 70 2.99 -6.97 -3.66
C HIS A 70 4.42 -6.57 -3.33
N VAL A 71 5.05 -7.25 -2.38
CA VAL A 71 6.42 -6.96 -1.99
C VAL A 71 7.32 -8.13 -2.35
N ALA A 72 8.20 -7.91 -3.33
CA ALA A 72 9.24 -8.87 -3.69
C ALA A 72 10.46 -8.59 -2.81
N PHE A 73 10.49 -9.17 -1.63
CA PHE A 73 11.51 -8.90 -0.62
C PHE A 73 12.94 -9.12 -1.12
N ARG A 74 13.14 -10.20 -1.88
CA ARG A 74 14.47 -10.53 -2.43
C ARG A 74 14.93 -9.51 -3.47
N ASN A 75 14.01 -9.03 -4.30
CA ASN A 75 14.33 -8.16 -5.44
C ASN A 75 14.28 -6.68 -5.08
N GLY A 76 13.76 -6.34 -3.91
CA GLY A 76 13.63 -4.96 -3.49
C GLY A 76 12.59 -4.17 -4.29
N ILE A 77 11.50 -4.83 -4.70
CA ILE A 77 10.46 -4.22 -5.54
C ILE A 77 9.12 -4.27 -4.82
N VAL A 78 8.44 -3.12 -4.77
CA VAL A 78 7.06 -2.99 -4.31
C VAL A 78 6.20 -2.64 -5.50
N THR A 79 5.22 -3.49 -5.81
CA THR A 79 4.28 -3.25 -6.90
C THR A 79 2.94 -2.83 -6.34
N VAL A 80 2.47 -1.65 -6.73
CA VAL A 80 1.12 -1.18 -6.35
C VAL A 80 0.11 -1.95 -7.18
N LEU A 81 -0.72 -2.74 -6.50
CA LEU A 81 -1.74 -3.55 -7.16
C LEU A 81 -3.07 -2.83 -7.24
N TRP A 82 -3.46 -2.15 -6.16
CA TRP A 82 -4.77 -1.53 -6.07
C TRP A 82 -4.80 -0.49 -4.95
N ILE A 83 -5.59 0.56 -5.15
CA ILE A 83 -5.91 1.53 -4.11
C ILE A 83 -7.37 1.96 -4.28
N GLY A 84 -8.08 2.11 -3.17
CA GLY A 84 -9.47 2.50 -3.19
C GLY A 84 -10.00 2.82 -1.81
N THR A 85 -11.29 3.12 -1.73
CA THR A 85 -11.96 3.38 -0.46
C THR A 85 -12.16 2.08 0.31
N HIS A 86 -12.38 2.19 1.62
CA HIS A 86 -12.71 1.04 2.47
C HIS A 86 -13.93 0.29 1.90
N ARG A 87 -14.94 1.03 1.48
CA ARG A 87 -16.15 0.45 0.91
C ARG A 87 -15.87 -0.36 -0.36
N GLU A 88 -15.06 0.22 -1.27
CA GLU A 88 -14.65 -0.48 -2.50
C GLU A 88 -13.84 -1.73 -2.18
N TYR A 89 -12.99 -1.67 -1.18
CA TYR A 89 -12.19 -2.80 -0.73
C TYR A 89 -13.10 -3.93 -0.22
N ASP A 90 -14.10 -3.62 0.58
CA ASP A 90 -15.05 -4.59 1.12
C ASP A 90 -15.85 -5.26 0.00
N GLU A 91 -16.32 -4.48 -0.97
CA GLU A 91 -17.05 -5.00 -2.13
C GLU A 91 -16.18 -5.93 -2.96
N ARG A 92 -14.93 -5.55 -3.19
CA ARG A 92 -13.95 -6.33 -3.92
C ARG A 92 -13.71 -7.69 -3.24
N ASN A 93 -13.59 -7.69 -1.92
CA ASN A 93 -13.37 -8.92 -1.15
C ASN A 93 -14.57 -9.85 -1.16
N ARG A 94 -15.77 -9.32 -1.20
CA ARG A 94 -16.98 -10.13 -1.29
C ARG A 94 -17.09 -10.91 -2.60
N ARG A 95 -16.44 -10.42 -3.66
CA ARG A 95 -16.44 -11.05 -4.99
C ARG A 95 -15.36 -12.12 -5.14
N ARG A 96 -14.44 -12.16 -4.19
CA ARG A 96 -13.42 -13.19 -4.15
C ARG A 96 -13.96 -14.45 -3.51
#